data_6b3664cabc848eceb8600e4de1d5a5a4
#
_entry.id   6b3664cabc848eceb8600e4de1d5a5a4
#
_cell.length_a   1.000
_cell.length_b   1.000
_cell.length_c   1.000
_cell.angle_alpha   90.00
_cell.angle_beta   90.00
_cell.angle_gamma   90.00
#
_symmetry.space_group_name_H-M   'P 1'
#
loop_
_entity.id
_entity.type
_entity.pdbx_description
1 polymer ?
#
loop_
_entity_poly.entity_id
_entity_poly.type
_entity_poly.pdbx_seq_one_letter_code
_entity_poly.pdbx_strand_id
1 'polypeptide(L)'
;MKRIAILFITFSLTLSAAAQKNNTTEKWPTFLTQAQLPDGTKYLSAPPDTSSIAYLNDFHQYQWGKSMRGTERGQQAVFDANVTIDSIMKSFAEPFGIRITKSNAPEIYYLVERVENDASAAVRSAKNLYCRKRPYVQYHEMTAVPAEEEELRHSGSYPSGHSARGWAIALVLAEINPANQDAILKRGLDYGESRVIAGYHYQSDVDAARLAASATVARLHADDAFAKQMVKAKKEFARIISKH
;
A
#
# COMPACT_ATOMS: atom_id res chain seq x y z
N MET A 1 -28.75 -22.28 -79.18
CA MET A 1 -27.73 -22.61 -78.13
C MET A 1 -27.30 -21.31 -77.46
N LYS A 2 -27.86 -21.06 -76.29
CA LYS A 2 -27.54 -19.85 -75.47
C LYS A 2 -26.45 -20.20 -74.45
N ARG A 3 -25.30 -19.54 -74.52
CA ARG A 3 -24.19 -19.70 -73.57
C ARG A 3 -24.47 -18.79 -72.37
N ILE A 4 -24.61 -19.35 -71.19
CA ILE A 4 -24.72 -18.69 -69.91
C ILE A 4 -23.30 -18.44 -69.41
N ALA A 5 -22.89 -17.18 -69.24
CA ALA A 5 -21.64 -16.81 -68.62
C ALA A 5 -21.88 -16.67 -67.08
N ILE A 6 -21.20 -17.51 -66.33
CA ILE A 6 -21.22 -17.45 -64.86
C ILE A 6 -20.09 -16.51 -64.39
N LEU A 7 -20.50 -15.39 -63.77
CA LEU A 7 -19.60 -14.37 -63.21
C LEU A 7 -19.23 -14.80 -61.77
N PHE A 8 -17.98 -15.18 -61.53
CA PHE A 8 -17.46 -15.41 -60.18
C PHE A 8 -17.08 -14.09 -59.56
N ILE A 9 -17.83 -13.65 -58.56
CA ILE A 9 -17.49 -12.52 -57.71
C ILE A 9 -16.64 -13.06 -56.54
N THR A 10 -15.33 -12.80 -56.59
CA THR A 10 -14.42 -13.08 -55.46
C THR A 10 -14.57 -11.96 -54.45
N PHE A 11 -15.10 -12.31 -53.29
CA PHE A 11 -15.21 -11.39 -52.14
C PHE A 11 -13.88 -11.44 -51.37
N SER A 12 -13.03 -10.44 -51.56
CA SER A 12 -11.79 -10.28 -50.77
C SER A 12 -12.15 -9.74 -49.40
N LEU A 13 -12.09 -10.60 -48.35
CA LEU A 13 -12.13 -10.16 -46.98
C LEU A 13 -10.78 -9.50 -46.63
N THR A 14 -10.76 -8.18 -46.59
CA THR A 14 -9.65 -7.46 -45.94
C THR A 14 -9.82 -7.54 -44.42
N LEU A 15 -9.03 -8.39 -43.77
CA LEU A 15 -8.89 -8.37 -42.31
C LEU A 15 -8.21 -7.06 -41.92
N SER A 16 -8.99 -6.12 -41.41
CA SER A 16 -8.48 -4.92 -40.74
C SER A 16 -7.94 -5.35 -39.37
N ALA A 17 -6.63 -5.55 -39.26
CA ALA A 17 -5.96 -5.69 -37.95
C ALA A 17 -6.04 -4.36 -37.22
N ALA A 18 -7.07 -4.19 -36.38
CA ALA A 18 -7.11 -3.11 -35.44
C ALA A 18 -5.93 -3.27 -34.48
N ALA A 19 -4.93 -2.43 -34.63
CA ALA A 19 -3.84 -2.31 -33.67
C ALA A 19 -4.44 -1.97 -32.32
N GLN A 20 -4.52 -2.96 -31.44
CA GLN A 20 -4.90 -2.81 -30.05
C GLN A 20 -3.78 -1.97 -29.41
N LYS A 21 -4.02 -0.68 -29.21
CA LYS A 21 -3.15 0.18 -28.40
C LYS A 21 -3.05 -0.48 -27.03
N ASN A 22 -1.95 -1.16 -26.80
CA ASN A 22 -1.54 -1.55 -25.46
C ASN A 22 -1.37 -0.26 -24.64
N ASN A 23 -2.41 0.13 -23.91
CA ASN A 23 -2.29 1.02 -22.79
C ASN A 23 -1.48 0.28 -21.73
N THR A 24 -0.16 0.32 -21.82
CA THR A 24 0.73 0.01 -20.72
C THR A 24 0.58 1.15 -19.71
N THR A 25 -0.47 1.07 -18.86
CA THR A 25 -0.40 1.71 -17.56
C THR A 25 0.87 1.16 -16.92
N GLU A 26 1.82 2.03 -16.57
CA GLU A 26 3.01 1.64 -15.81
C GLU A 26 2.54 0.81 -14.61
N LYS A 27 2.76 -0.48 -14.69
CA LYS A 27 2.33 -1.41 -13.66
C LYS A 27 3.33 -1.27 -12.53
N TRP A 28 2.88 -0.79 -11.37
CA TRP A 28 3.70 -0.72 -10.17
C TRP A 28 4.40 -2.06 -9.94
N PRO A 29 5.74 -2.08 -9.75
CA PRO A 29 6.47 -3.34 -9.62
C PRO A 29 6.02 -4.10 -8.36
N THR A 30 5.74 -5.40 -8.50
CA THR A 30 5.29 -6.31 -7.43
C THR A 30 6.05 -7.63 -7.51
N PHE A 31 6.03 -8.43 -6.44
CA PHE A 31 6.44 -9.85 -6.47
C PHE A 31 5.25 -10.74 -6.84
N LEU A 32 4.06 -10.41 -6.34
CA LEU A 32 2.86 -11.23 -6.50
C LEU A 32 1.96 -10.68 -7.61
N THR A 33 1.29 -11.57 -8.31
CA THR A 33 0.16 -11.21 -9.17
C THR A 33 -1.09 -10.96 -8.32
N GLN A 34 -2.10 -10.28 -8.87
CA GLN A 34 -3.37 -10.05 -8.16
C GLN A 34 -4.03 -11.36 -7.68
N ALA A 35 -3.91 -12.44 -8.43
CA ALA A 35 -4.48 -13.74 -8.08
C ALA A 35 -3.72 -14.46 -6.94
N GLN A 36 -2.47 -14.08 -6.68
CA GLN A 36 -1.65 -14.64 -5.62
C GLN A 36 -1.78 -13.89 -4.30
N LEU A 37 -2.31 -12.67 -4.32
CA LEU A 37 -2.50 -11.86 -3.11
C LEU A 37 -3.58 -12.47 -2.20
N PRO A 38 -3.39 -12.45 -0.87
CA PRO A 38 -4.45 -12.79 0.08
C PRO A 38 -5.68 -11.91 -0.13
N ASP A 39 -6.86 -12.50 -0.22
CA ASP A 39 -8.11 -11.77 -0.40
C ASP A 39 -8.70 -11.37 0.96
N GLY A 40 -8.51 -10.11 1.34
CA GLY A 40 -8.96 -9.55 2.61
C GLY A 40 -10.48 -9.68 2.85
N THR A 41 -11.29 -9.84 1.80
CA THR A 41 -12.74 -10.04 1.94
C THR A 41 -13.11 -11.37 2.61
N LYS A 42 -12.17 -12.32 2.66
CA LYS A 42 -12.40 -13.68 3.17
C LYS A 42 -11.98 -13.87 4.63
N TYR A 43 -11.16 -12.96 5.18
CA TYR A 43 -10.61 -13.14 6.53
C TYR A 43 -10.62 -11.88 7.40
N LEU A 44 -10.76 -10.68 6.81
CA LEU A 44 -10.94 -9.46 7.59
C LEU A 44 -12.41 -9.33 8.02
N SER A 45 -12.62 -8.93 9.26
CA SER A 45 -13.95 -8.53 9.71
C SER A 45 -14.44 -7.32 8.93
N ALA A 46 -15.76 -7.17 8.82
CA ALA A 46 -16.34 -5.93 8.29
C ALA A 46 -15.95 -4.72 9.16
N PRO A 47 -15.85 -3.51 8.59
CA PRO A 47 -15.63 -2.32 9.39
C PRO A 47 -16.77 -2.14 10.40
N PRO A 48 -16.51 -1.52 11.58
CA PRO A 48 -17.53 -1.29 12.57
C PRO A 48 -18.74 -0.52 12.03
N ASP A 49 -19.94 -1.01 12.33
CA ASP A 49 -21.19 -0.28 12.09
C ASP A 49 -21.25 0.98 12.96
N THR A 50 -21.81 2.07 12.43
CA THR A 50 -21.86 3.37 13.10
C THR A 50 -22.67 3.36 14.42
N SER A 51 -23.52 2.36 14.63
CA SER A 51 -24.27 2.15 15.88
C SER A 51 -23.55 1.27 16.90
N SER A 52 -22.39 0.70 16.57
CA SER A 52 -21.66 -0.26 17.41
C SER A 52 -20.73 0.41 18.42
N ILE A 53 -20.45 -0.29 19.53
CA ILE A 53 -19.42 0.12 20.51
C ILE A 53 -18.02 0.22 19.84
N ALA A 54 -17.72 -0.66 18.90
CA ALA A 54 -16.47 -0.62 18.17
C ALA A 54 -16.31 0.69 17.37
N TYR A 55 -17.40 1.24 16.83
CA TYR A 55 -17.37 2.54 16.18
C TYR A 55 -17.15 3.70 17.18
N LEU A 56 -17.62 3.59 18.41
CA LEU A 56 -17.30 4.58 19.45
C LEU A 56 -15.79 4.65 19.71
N ASN A 57 -15.08 3.52 19.68
CA ASN A 57 -13.60 3.54 19.75
C ASN A 57 -13.00 4.26 18.53
N ASP A 58 -13.47 3.99 17.32
CA ASP A 58 -13.03 4.70 16.12
C ASP A 58 -13.22 6.22 16.22
N PHE A 59 -14.38 6.64 16.72
CA PHE A 59 -14.66 8.05 16.95
C PHE A 59 -13.73 8.65 18.01
N HIS A 60 -13.51 7.96 19.12
CA HIS A 60 -12.60 8.39 20.19
C HIS A 60 -11.18 8.57 19.68
N GLN A 61 -10.67 7.60 18.92
CA GLN A 61 -9.33 7.66 18.32
C GLN A 61 -9.23 8.78 17.28
N TYR A 62 -10.30 9.02 16.51
CA TYR A 62 -10.34 10.15 15.58
C TYR A 62 -10.26 11.51 16.32
N GLN A 63 -11.01 11.68 17.42
CA GLN A 63 -10.96 12.92 18.22
C GLN A 63 -9.59 13.12 18.89
N TRP A 64 -9.01 12.05 19.43
CA TRP A 64 -7.64 12.06 19.93
C TRP A 64 -6.66 12.47 18.82
N GLY A 65 -6.70 11.82 17.66
CA GLY A 65 -5.83 12.15 16.53
C GLY A 65 -5.95 13.62 16.10
N LYS A 66 -7.18 14.16 16.09
CA LYS A 66 -7.43 15.57 15.80
C LYS A 66 -6.74 16.50 16.80
N SER A 67 -6.73 16.15 18.09
CA SER A 67 -6.06 16.95 19.14
C SER A 67 -4.54 16.96 18.98
N MET A 68 -3.97 15.94 18.32
CA MET A 68 -2.53 15.83 18.09
C MET A 68 -2.00 16.66 16.91
N ARG A 69 -2.86 17.19 16.05
CA ARG A 69 -2.45 17.86 14.80
C ARG A 69 -1.53 19.07 15.00
N GLY A 70 -1.68 19.79 16.10
CA GLY A 70 -0.83 20.95 16.45
C GLY A 70 0.50 20.61 17.11
N THR A 71 0.83 19.33 17.31
CA THR A 71 2.04 18.86 17.99
C THR A 71 3.12 18.43 17.00
N GLU A 72 4.33 18.10 17.47
CA GLU A 72 5.39 17.47 16.68
C GLU A 72 4.91 16.13 16.05
N ARG A 73 4.10 15.36 16.81
CA ARG A 73 3.51 14.13 16.30
C ARG A 73 2.54 14.40 15.14
N GLY A 74 1.83 15.53 15.18
CA GLY A 74 0.99 16.00 14.08
C GLY A 74 1.82 16.41 12.85
N GLN A 75 2.95 17.07 13.02
CA GLN A 75 3.89 17.40 11.93
C GLN A 75 4.44 16.12 11.28
N GLN A 76 4.80 15.12 12.08
CA GLN A 76 5.18 13.81 11.56
C GLN A 76 4.05 13.17 10.75
N ALA A 77 2.78 13.28 11.19
CA ALA A 77 1.64 12.73 10.46
C ALA A 77 1.42 13.42 9.09
N VAL A 78 1.68 14.72 9.00
CA VAL A 78 1.68 15.47 7.73
C VAL A 78 2.82 14.98 6.82
N PHE A 79 4.03 14.80 7.35
CA PHE A 79 5.16 14.26 6.59
C PHE A 79 4.86 12.84 6.07
N ASP A 80 4.27 11.98 6.91
CA ASP A 80 3.91 10.61 6.57
C ASP A 80 2.77 10.51 5.53
N ALA A 81 2.06 11.58 5.24
CA ALA A 81 1.03 11.57 4.20
C ALA A 81 1.62 11.33 2.80
N ASN A 82 2.86 11.74 2.56
CA ASN A 82 3.54 11.53 1.30
C ASN A 82 3.88 10.04 1.08
N VAL A 83 3.23 9.42 0.06
CA VAL A 83 3.34 7.98 -0.26
C VAL A 83 4.45 7.65 -1.26
N THR A 84 5.29 8.60 -1.66
CA THR A 84 6.43 8.27 -2.50
C THR A 84 7.39 7.36 -1.76
N ILE A 85 7.94 6.36 -2.45
CA ILE A 85 8.85 5.39 -1.83
C ILE A 85 10.04 6.09 -1.14
N ASP A 86 10.57 7.17 -1.71
CA ASP A 86 11.67 7.95 -1.11
C ASP A 86 11.26 8.64 0.20
N SER A 87 10.01 9.13 0.30
CA SER A 87 9.47 9.70 1.54
C SER A 87 9.27 8.63 2.61
N ILE A 88 8.74 7.47 2.22
CA ILE A 88 8.59 6.34 3.12
C ILE A 88 9.95 5.88 3.64
N MET A 89 10.95 5.71 2.76
CA MET A 89 12.31 5.33 3.17
C MET A 89 12.95 6.36 4.09
N LYS A 90 12.68 7.66 3.88
CA LYS A 90 13.12 8.72 4.79
C LYS A 90 12.49 8.58 6.17
N SER A 91 11.22 8.18 6.25
CA SER A 91 10.51 7.92 7.52
C SER A 91 11.14 6.79 8.34
N PHE A 92 11.74 5.81 7.70
CA PHE A 92 12.37 4.65 8.36
C PHE A 92 13.88 4.81 8.54
N ALA A 93 14.49 5.90 8.07
CA ALA A 93 15.95 6.04 8.05
C ALA A 93 16.59 5.97 9.45
N GLU A 94 16.04 6.69 10.43
CA GLU A 94 16.54 6.71 11.79
C GLU A 94 16.35 5.35 12.50
N PRO A 95 15.15 4.75 12.58
CA PRO A 95 14.99 3.47 13.26
C PRO A 95 15.70 2.31 12.55
N PHE A 96 15.87 2.37 11.23
CA PHE A 96 16.63 1.37 10.49
C PHE A 96 18.16 1.52 10.67
N GLY A 97 18.63 2.70 11.02
CA GLY A 97 20.04 3.04 11.26
C GLY A 97 20.80 3.54 10.03
N ILE A 98 20.20 3.46 8.85
CA ILE A 98 20.74 4.05 7.61
C ILE A 98 19.63 4.62 6.75
N ARG A 99 19.94 5.67 5.97
CA ARG A 99 19.05 6.16 4.92
C ARG A 99 19.15 5.26 3.70
N ILE A 100 18.04 4.60 3.34
CA ILE A 100 17.95 3.77 2.14
C ILE A 100 17.62 4.65 0.95
N THR A 101 18.44 4.57 -0.11
CA THR A 101 18.20 5.21 -1.41
C THR A 101 18.51 4.22 -2.53
N LYS A 102 18.01 4.48 -3.72
CA LYS A 102 18.29 3.65 -4.90
C LYS A 102 19.78 3.58 -5.25
N SER A 103 20.58 4.58 -4.84
CA SER A 103 22.02 4.65 -5.13
C SER A 103 22.88 3.95 -4.09
N ASN A 104 22.52 3.98 -2.79
CA ASN A 104 23.36 3.42 -1.73
C ASN A 104 22.97 2.01 -1.27
N ALA A 105 21.69 1.64 -1.44
CA ALA A 105 21.15 0.35 -1.03
C ALA A 105 20.12 -0.17 -2.06
N PRO A 106 20.52 -0.40 -3.32
CA PRO A 106 19.62 -0.76 -4.42
C PRO A 106 18.85 -2.07 -4.20
N GLU A 107 19.43 -3.06 -3.52
CA GLU A 107 18.77 -4.34 -3.28
C GLU A 107 17.68 -4.21 -2.20
N ILE A 108 17.92 -3.41 -1.16
CA ILE A 108 16.92 -3.10 -0.14
C ILE A 108 15.82 -2.22 -0.75
N TYR A 109 16.19 -1.19 -1.51
CA TYR A 109 15.24 -0.30 -2.19
C TYR A 109 14.30 -1.08 -3.11
N TYR A 110 14.84 -1.96 -3.95
CA TYR A 110 14.09 -2.83 -4.85
C TYR A 110 13.11 -3.75 -4.10
N LEU A 111 13.55 -4.33 -2.99
CA LEU A 111 12.69 -5.17 -2.14
C LEU A 111 11.52 -4.38 -1.60
N VAL A 112 11.80 -3.25 -0.96
CA VAL A 112 10.80 -2.43 -0.27
C VAL A 112 9.78 -1.85 -1.24
N GLU A 113 10.20 -1.35 -2.41
CA GLU A 113 9.31 -0.83 -3.45
C GLU A 113 8.27 -1.88 -3.88
N ARG A 114 8.65 -3.14 -4.00
CA ARG A 114 7.72 -4.21 -4.38
C ARG A 114 6.82 -4.64 -3.24
N VAL A 115 7.37 -4.78 -2.06
CA VAL A 115 6.61 -5.15 -0.86
C VAL A 115 5.50 -4.13 -0.56
N GLU A 116 5.78 -2.84 -0.67
CA GLU A 116 4.79 -1.80 -0.42
C GLU A 116 3.66 -1.83 -1.46
N ASN A 117 3.99 -2.12 -2.72
CA ASN A 117 3.02 -2.24 -3.79
C ASN A 117 2.14 -3.49 -3.62
N ASP A 118 2.72 -4.64 -3.24
CA ASP A 118 1.97 -5.86 -2.92
C ASP A 118 1.02 -5.63 -1.74
N ALA A 119 1.47 -5.00 -0.66
CA ALA A 119 0.65 -4.70 0.50
C ALA A 119 -0.49 -3.72 0.18
N SER A 120 -0.23 -2.70 -0.65
CA SER A 120 -1.23 -1.76 -1.14
C SER A 120 -2.27 -2.45 -2.04
N ALA A 121 -1.84 -3.39 -2.88
CA ALA A 121 -2.73 -4.14 -3.75
C ALA A 121 -3.62 -5.13 -2.99
N ALA A 122 -3.11 -5.74 -1.91
CA ALA A 122 -3.83 -6.74 -1.11
C ALA A 122 -5.08 -6.18 -0.39
N VAL A 123 -5.10 -4.88 -0.06
CA VAL A 123 -6.27 -4.26 0.58
C VAL A 123 -7.36 -3.82 -0.39
N ARG A 124 -7.12 -3.91 -1.69
CA ARG A 124 -8.00 -3.31 -2.72
C ARG A 124 -9.36 -3.99 -2.80
N SER A 125 -9.43 -5.33 -2.71
CA SER A 125 -10.69 -6.07 -2.77
C SER A 125 -11.63 -5.70 -1.62
N ALA A 126 -11.14 -5.69 -0.37
CA ALA A 126 -11.92 -5.29 0.80
C ALA A 126 -12.30 -3.80 0.75
N LYS A 127 -11.40 -2.93 0.28
CA LYS A 127 -11.68 -1.50 0.08
C LYS A 127 -12.85 -1.27 -0.88
N ASN A 128 -12.89 -1.99 -1.98
CA ASN A 128 -13.95 -1.91 -2.97
C ASN A 128 -15.27 -2.53 -2.47
N LEU A 129 -15.20 -3.61 -1.67
CA LEU A 129 -16.39 -4.26 -1.11
C LEU A 129 -17.10 -3.35 -0.10
N TYR A 130 -16.36 -2.80 0.86
CA TYR A 130 -16.95 -2.07 1.97
C TYR A 130 -17.21 -0.60 1.66
N CYS A 131 -16.46 0.03 0.77
CA CYS A 131 -16.61 1.44 0.37
C CYS A 131 -16.86 2.39 1.56
N ARG A 132 -16.21 2.12 2.71
CA ARG A 132 -16.42 2.87 3.96
C ARG A 132 -16.12 4.35 3.76
N LYS A 133 -17.02 5.23 4.18
CA LYS A 133 -16.76 6.68 4.19
C LYS A 133 -15.58 7.01 5.09
N ARG A 134 -14.71 7.90 4.61
CA ARG A 134 -13.58 8.40 5.42
C ARG A 134 -14.04 9.32 6.55
N PRO A 135 -13.31 9.42 7.67
CA PRO A 135 -13.69 10.26 8.80
C PRO A 135 -14.01 11.71 8.40
N TYR A 136 -13.14 12.37 7.66
CA TYR A 136 -13.34 13.76 7.23
C TYR A 136 -14.59 13.94 6.34
N VAL A 137 -14.95 12.93 5.55
CA VAL A 137 -16.21 12.93 4.77
C VAL A 137 -17.40 12.70 5.67
N GLN A 138 -17.30 11.78 6.65
CA GLN A 138 -18.38 11.43 7.57
C GLN A 138 -18.72 12.58 8.51
N TYR A 139 -17.69 13.30 9.01
CA TYR A 139 -17.87 14.37 9.99
C TYR A 139 -17.88 15.78 9.38
N HIS A 140 -17.72 15.90 8.05
CA HIS A 140 -17.64 17.19 7.34
C HIS A 140 -16.54 18.10 7.90
N GLU A 141 -15.39 17.53 8.20
CA GLU A 141 -14.24 18.21 8.77
C GLU A 141 -13.04 18.18 7.80
N MET A 142 -12.09 19.07 8.00
CA MET A 142 -10.83 19.08 7.22
C MET A 142 -9.82 18.10 7.81
N THR A 143 -8.97 17.55 6.93
CA THR A 143 -7.80 16.76 7.32
C THR A 143 -6.60 17.67 7.67
N ALA A 144 -5.50 17.05 8.11
CA ALA A 144 -4.23 17.77 8.27
C ALA A 144 -3.52 18.06 6.92
N VAL A 145 -3.96 17.45 5.81
CA VAL A 145 -3.38 17.63 4.46
C VAL A 145 -4.51 17.81 3.43
N PRO A 146 -5.20 18.96 3.42
CA PRO A 146 -6.40 19.18 2.61
C PRO A 146 -6.23 18.93 1.11
N ALA A 147 -5.02 19.08 0.60
CA ALA A 147 -4.73 18.91 -0.83
C ALA A 147 -5.05 17.51 -1.39
N GLU A 148 -5.09 16.46 -0.53
CA GLU A 148 -5.40 15.09 -0.93
C GLU A 148 -6.90 14.74 -0.78
N GLU A 149 -7.71 15.61 -0.19
CA GLU A 149 -9.09 15.29 0.19
C GLU A 149 -9.98 14.97 -1.01
N GLU A 150 -9.88 15.74 -2.09
CA GLU A 150 -10.74 15.55 -3.25
C GLU A 150 -10.45 14.24 -3.96
N GLU A 151 -9.18 13.87 -4.14
CA GLU A 151 -8.78 12.60 -4.75
C GLU A 151 -9.26 11.41 -3.92
N LEU A 152 -9.11 11.50 -2.59
CA LEU A 152 -9.41 10.39 -1.69
C LEU A 152 -10.88 10.30 -1.27
N ARG A 153 -11.69 11.34 -1.50
CA ARG A 153 -13.11 11.44 -1.11
C ARG A 153 -13.94 10.26 -1.61
N HIS A 154 -13.68 9.81 -2.83
CA HIS A 154 -14.41 8.75 -3.50
C HIS A 154 -13.77 7.36 -3.33
N SER A 155 -12.67 7.27 -2.62
CA SER A 155 -11.96 6.03 -2.31
C SER A 155 -12.34 5.52 -0.92
N GLY A 156 -12.74 4.25 -0.81
CA GLY A 156 -13.09 3.64 0.48
C GLY A 156 -12.00 3.80 1.55
N SER A 157 -12.41 4.00 2.82
CA SER A 157 -11.50 4.14 3.95
C SER A 157 -10.89 2.80 4.38
N TYR A 158 -11.67 1.73 4.40
CA TYR A 158 -11.34 0.44 5.01
C TYR A 158 -10.95 -0.62 3.99
N PRO A 159 -9.84 -1.34 4.19
CA PRO A 159 -8.70 -1.08 5.09
C PRO A 159 -7.80 0.05 4.56
N SER A 160 -6.92 0.60 5.40
CA SER A 160 -5.98 1.66 5.02
C SER A 160 -4.84 1.14 4.14
N GLY A 161 -4.78 1.53 2.86
CA GLY A 161 -3.68 1.17 1.97
C GLY A 161 -2.33 1.75 2.41
N HIS A 162 -2.35 2.97 2.92
CA HIS A 162 -1.18 3.66 3.46
C HIS A 162 -0.57 2.91 4.66
N SER A 163 -1.43 2.54 5.63
CA SER A 163 -1.00 1.78 6.80
C SER A 163 -0.49 0.38 6.43
N ALA A 164 -1.09 -0.27 5.42
CA ALA A 164 -0.63 -1.56 4.93
C ALA A 164 0.80 -1.46 4.36
N ARG A 165 1.10 -0.43 3.57
CA ARG A 165 2.45 -0.15 3.05
C ARG A 165 3.46 -0.01 4.18
N GLY A 166 3.22 0.91 5.12
CA GLY A 166 4.15 1.19 6.22
C GLY A 166 4.40 -0.02 7.11
N TRP A 167 3.35 -0.81 7.39
CA TRP A 167 3.50 -2.02 8.22
C TRP A 167 4.26 -3.14 7.51
N ALA A 168 3.98 -3.40 6.22
CA ALA A 168 4.73 -4.39 5.44
C ALA A 168 6.21 -4.03 5.33
N ILE A 169 6.52 -2.74 5.11
CA ILE A 169 7.90 -2.24 5.10
C ILE A 169 8.56 -2.46 6.45
N ALA A 170 7.89 -2.12 7.57
CA ALA A 170 8.43 -2.32 8.90
C ALA A 170 8.80 -3.79 9.16
N LEU A 171 7.92 -4.73 8.77
CA LEU A 171 8.17 -6.17 8.93
C LEU A 171 9.42 -6.63 8.18
N VAL A 172 9.58 -6.25 6.90
CA VAL A 172 10.75 -6.69 6.12
C VAL A 172 12.03 -5.96 6.53
N LEU A 173 11.97 -4.70 6.94
CA LEU A 173 13.13 -3.98 7.47
C LEU A 173 13.59 -4.53 8.82
N ALA A 174 12.67 -4.92 9.71
CA ALA A 174 12.98 -5.57 10.97
C ALA A 174 13.67 -6.94 10.75
N GLU A 175 13.29 -7.66 9.70
CA GLU A 175 13.96 -8.92 9.31
C GLU A 175 15.37 -8.68 8.74
N ILE A 176 15.62 -7.57 8.06
CA ILE A 176 16.93 -7.21 7.53
C ILE A 176 17.84 -6.73 8.64
N ASN A 177 17.35 -5.90 9.57
CA ASN A 177 18.07 -5.37 10.73
C ASN A 177 17.42 -5.79 12.05
N PRO A 178 17.57 -7.05 12.50
CA PRO A 178 16.94 -7.52 13.74
C PRO A 178 17.49 -6.83 15.01
N ALA A 179 18.65 -6.21 14.96
CA ALA A 179 19.20 -5.46 16.09
C ALA A 179 18.34 -4.23 16.44
N ASN A 180 17.67 -3.64 15.44
CA ASN A 180 16.82 -2.46 15.61
C ASN A 180 15.32 -2.80 15.41
N GLN A 181 14.94 -4.07 15.43
CA GLN A 181 13.58 -4.51 15.09
C GLN A 181 12.48 -3.76 15.84
N ASP A 182 12.66 -3.52 17.15
CA ASP A 182 11.63 -2.90 17.98
C ASP A 182 11.38 -1.44 17.59
N ALA A 183 12.44 -0.69 17.30
CA ALA A 183 12.36 0.69 16.81
C ALA A 183 11.70 0.75 15.42
N ILE A 184 12.06 -0.18 14.54
CA ILE A 184 11.49 -0.28 13.19
C ILE A 184 9.99 -0.61 13.26
N LEU A 185 9.60 -1.60 14.06
CA LEU A 185 8.20 -1.99 14.24
C LEU A 185 7.39 -0.86 14.89
N LYS A 186 7.94 -0.19 15.91
CA LYS A 186 7.31 1.01 16.50
C LYS A 186 7.06 2.08 15.44
N ARG A 187 8.04 2.34 14.57
CA ARG A 187 7.87 3.30 13.47
C ARG A 187 6.78 2.87 12.48
N GLY A 188 6.65 1.58 12.19
CA GLY A 188 5.57 1.04 11.36
C GLY A 188 4.19 1.25 11.99
N LEU A 189 4.07 1.12 13.31
CA LEU A 189 2.85 1.45 14.06
C LEU A 189 2.52 2.94 13.96
N ASP A 190 3.52 3.81 14.19
CA ASP A 190 3.36 5.27 14.13
C ASP A 190 2.98 5.75 12.73
N TYR A 191 3.53 5.11 11.69
CA TYR A 191 3.21 5.43 10.29
C TYR A 191 1.72 5.18 9.98
N GLY A 192 1.15 4.10 10.51
CA GLY A 192 -0.29 3.82 10.42
C GLY A 192 -1.12 4.80 11.25
N GLU A 193 -0.71 5.08 12.50
CA GLU A 193 -1.38 6.02 13.40
C GLU A 193 -1.41 7.45 12.82
N SER A 194 -0.38 7.84 12.06
CA SER A 194 -0.35 9.11 11.34
C SER A 194 -1.58 9.32 10.45
N ARG A 195 -2.23 8.26 9.96
CA ARG A 195 -3.45 8.38 9.15
C ARG A 195 -4.69 8.70 9.98
N VAL A 196 -4.73 8.28 11.26
CA VAL A 196 -5.78 8.66 12.22
C VAL A 196 -5.59 10.13 12.61
N ILE A 197 -4.37 10.53 12.96
CA ILE A 197 -4.02 11.92 13.31
C ILE A 197 -4.33 12.87 12.16
N ALA A 198 -3.93 12.52 10.95
CA ALA A 198 -4.22 13.32 9.76
C ALA A 198 -5.72 13.38 9.41
N GLY A 199 -6.55 12.43 9.90
CA GLY A 199 -8.00 12.43 9.70
C GLY A 199 -8.49 11.67 8.47
N TYR A 200 -7.66 10.86 7.85
CA TYR A 200 -7.99 10.10 6.64
C TYR A 200 -8.62 8.75 6.92
N HIS A 201 -8.32 8.15 8.08
CA HIS A 201 -8.69 6.80 8.44
C HIS A 201 -9.15 6.69 9.90
N TYR A 202 -10.00 5.72 10.16
CA TYR A 202 -10.33 5.27 11.50
C TYR A 202 -9.26 4.31 12.03
N GLN A 203 -9.22 4.11 13.36
CA GLN A 203 -8.30 3.15 13.96
C GLN A 203 -8.53 1.74 13.43
N SER A 204 -9.77 1.31 13.31
CA SER A 204 -10.10 -0.02 12.75
C SER A 204 -9.66 -0.22 11.29
N ASP A 205 -9.59 0.86 10.47
CA ASP A 205 -9.04 0.79 9.11
C ASP A 205 -7.53 0.48 9.15
N VAL A 206 -6.83 1.07 10.12
CA VAL A 206 -5.39 0.90 10.34
C VAL A 206 -5.09 -0.52 10.84
N ASP A 207 -5.88 -1.00 11.81
CA ASP A 207 -5.69 -2.34 12.39
C ASP A 207 -5.95 -3.45 11.36
N ALA A 208 -7.02 -3.33 10.58
CA ALA A 208 -7.30 -4.26 9.48
C ALA A 208 -6.21 -4.22 8.39
N ALA A 209 -5.63 -3.04 8.14
CA ALA A 209 -4.52 -2.90 7.20
C ALA A 209 -3.26 -3.62 7.68
N ARG A 210 -2.95 -3.60 8.98
CA ARG A 210 -1.82 -4.35 9.57
C ARG A 210 -2.02 -5.85 9.43
N LEU A 211 -3.25 -6.36 9.65
CA LEU A 211 -3.57 -7.78 9.43
C LEU A 211 -3.38 -8.16 7.96
N ALA A 212 -3.89 -7.35 7.04
CA ALA A 212 -3.75 -7.61 5.61
C ALA A 212 -2.27 -7.58 5.16
N ALA A 213 -1.49 -6.62 5.64
CA ALA A 213 -0.07 -6.52 5.35
C ALA A 213 0.72 -7.71 5.92
N SER A 214 0.42 -8.15 7.15
CA SER A 214 1.04 -9.32 7.76
C SER A 214 0.75 -10.60 6.97
N ALA A 215 -0.50 -10.79 6.52
CA ALA A 215 -0.88 -11.90 5.64
C ALA A 215 -0.15 -11.82 4.29
N THR A 216 0.03 -10.62 3.74
CA THR A 216 0.76 -10.40 2.49
C THR A 216 2.24 -10.73 2.66
N VAL A 217 2.90 -10.29 3.74
CA VAL A 217 4.31 -10.62 4.01
C VAL A 217 4.49 -12.13 4.22
N ALA A 218 3.57 -12.79 4.94
CA ALA A 218 3.59 -14.25 5.07
C ALA A 218 3.47 -14.95 3.70
N ARG A 219 2.62 -14.45 2.79
CA ARG A 219 2.51 -14.99 1.42
C ARG A 219 3.78 -14.71 0.59
N LEU A 220 4.41 -13.54 0.77
CA LEU A 220 5.67 -13.20 0.11
C LEU A 220 6.78 -14.17 0.47
N HIS A 221 6.88 -14.63 1.71
CA HIS A 221 7.85 -15.64 2.13
C HIS A 221 7.71 -17.00 1.42
N ALA A 222 6.54 -17.30 0.85
CA ALA A 222 6.32 -18.47 0.00
C ALA A 222 6.56 -18.18 -1.49
N ASP A 223 7.18 -17.06 -1.84
CA ASP A 223 7.55 -16.68 -3.21
C ASP A 223 9.07 -16.70 -3.42
N ASP A 224 9.53 -17.45 -4.42
CA ASP A 224 10.97 -17.62 -4.67
C ASP A 224 11.69 -16.32 -5.05
N ALA A 225 11.01 -15.41 -5.76
CA ALA A 225 11.63 -14.15 -6.17
C ALA A 225 11.83 -13.23 -4.95
N PHE A 226 10.84 -13.17 -4.06
CA PHE A 226 10.94 -12.44 -2.79
C PHE A 226 12.03 -13.05 -1.90
N ALA A 227 12.05 -14.38 -1.72
CA ALA A 227 13.05 -15.04 -0.88
C ALA A 227 14.48 -14.78 -1.36
N LYS A 228 14.72 -14.86 -2.68
CA LYS A 228 16.01 -14.53 -3.28
C LYS A 228 16.39 -13.05 -3.08
N GLN A 229 15.41 -12.14 -3.20
CA GLN A 229 15.64 -10.72 -3.01
C GLN A 229 15.93 -10.37 -1.54
N MET A 230 15.25 -11.00 -0.59
CA MET A 230 15.51 -10.85 0.84
C MET A 230 16.97 -11.24 1.19
N VAL A 231 17.48 -12.33 0.62
CA VAL A 231 18.90 -12.73 0.81
C VAL A 231 19.85 -11.66 0.30
N LYS A 232 19.58 -11.05 -0.87
CA LYS A 232 20.41 -9.97 -1.41
C LYS A 232 20.35 -8.72 -0.53
N ALA A 233 19.18 -8.33 -0.08
CA ALA A 233 18.96 -7.18 0.81
C ALA A 233 19.73 -7.34 2.14
N LYS A 234 19.66 -8.52 2.77
CA LYS A 234 20.43 -8.84 3.99
C LYS A 234 21.96 -8.78 3.75
N LYS A 235 22.44 -9.31 2.64
CA LYS A 235 23.87 -9.23 2.29
C LYS A 235 24.32 -7.79 2.02
N GLU A 236 23.47 -7.00 1.36
CA GLU A 236 23.76 -5.58 1.11
C GLU A 236 23.82 -4.81 2.42
N PHE A 237 22.87 -4.99 3.33
CA PHE A 237 22.85 -4.37 4.66
C PHE A 237 24.12 -4.72 5.45
N ALA A 238 24.47 -6.02 5.55
CA ALA A 238 25.67 -6.46 6.24
C ALA A 238 26.94 -5.79 5.69
N ARG A 239 27.04 -5.64 4.35
CA ARG A 239 28.16 -4.95 3.70
C ARG A 239 28.19 -3.45 4.01
N ILE A 240 27.03 -2.80 4.14
CA ILE A 240 26.97 -1.37 4.44
C ILE A 240 27.42 -1.12 5.87
N ILE A 241 26.89 -1.86 6.85
CA ILE A 241 27.20 -1.66 8.27
C ILE A 241 28.65 -2.03 8.61
N SER A 242 29.28 -2.98 7.87
CA SER A 242 30.68 -3.35 8.09
C SER A 242 31.70 -2.29 7.67
N LYS A 243 31.26 -1.21 7.00
CA LYS A 243 32.10 -0.09 6.56
C LYS A 243 32.04 1.11 7.49
N HIS A 244 31.15 1.06 8.47
CA HIS A 244 30.96 2.07 9.51
C HIS A 244 31.39 1.54 10.87
#